data_d91e781c3ab02aee2bc007195c005bf1
#
_entry.id   d91e781c3ab02aee2bc007195c005bf1
#
_cell.length_a   1.000
_cell.length_b   1.000
_cell.length_c   1.000
_cell.angle_alpha   90.00
_cell.angle_beta   90.00
_cell.angle_gamma   90.00
#
_symmetry.space_group_name_H-M   'P 1'
#
loop_
_entity.id
_entity.type
_entity.pdbx_description
1 polymer ?
#
loop_
_entity_poly.entity_id
_entity_poly.type
_entity_poly.pdbx_seq_one_letter_code
_entity_poly.pdbx_strand_id
1 'polypeptide(L)'
;MEKSLFVFISGSSGVGKNTVISKLMEKNENIEFLRSHTSRPPRVDDKKNVYYFVPSNADFEKLINDGDILEFDYFSDHYYGISIAEIKSQAQKGKIIIKDLTVLGVSNVKELMRNQLEIVSVFLTADKAVLKDRLIKRKTDKAEIKKRLKEYKHEQNQMLSYEYVVYNNDLDKTIAKMEAIINSSTNHLPILALQSCQQAHDKKIEKYAAKLNKGKSLKPIKVVALDGRIYLIEGINEYLAHLKTGKHINLIFTENYKNIKPEENNLKEFEKLTNLYRK
;
A
#
# COMPACT_ATOMS: atom_id res chain seq x y z
N MET A 1 4.34 3.33 24.86
CA MET A 1 5.12 3.73 23.65
C MET A 1 4.16 3.66 22.49
N GLU A 2 4.19 4.66 21.64
CA GLU A 2 3.36 4.73 20.44
C GLU A 2 3.89 3.72 19.42
N LYS A 3 2.99 2.92 18.82
CA LYS A 3 3.37 1.93 17.81
C LYS A 3 3.72 2.61 16.50
N SER A 4 4.70 2.09 15.79
CA SER A 4 5.02 2.56 14.44
C SER A 4 4.00 2.06 13.44
N LEU A 5 3.66 2.92 12.45
CA LEU A 5 2.86 2.54 11.29
C LEU A 5 3.78 2.01 10.19
N PHE A 6 3.55 0.80 9.70
CA PHE A 6 4.29 0.22 8.58
C PHE A 6 3.52 0.40 7.27
N VAL A 7 4.12 1.10 6.32
CA VAL A 7 3.54 1.35 4.98
C VAL A 7 4.32 0.54 3.94
N PHE A 8 3.76 -0.57 3.52
CA PHE A 8 4.36 -1.42 2.49
C PHE A 8 3.80 -1.06 1.11
N ILE A 9 4.72 -0.68 0.21
CA ILE A 9 4.39 -0.30 -1.16
C ILE A 9 4.83 -1.41 -2.11
N SER A 10 3.90 -1.95 -2.87
CA SER A 10 4.19 -2.80 -4.00
C SER A 10 3.70 -2.19 -5.30
N GLY A 11 3.90 -2.86 -6.40
CA GLY A 11 3.37 -2.40 -7.70
C GLY A 11 4.31 -2.65 -8.85
N SER A 12 3.79 -2.32 -10.03
CA SER A 12 4.41 -2.63 -11.31
C SER A 12 5.85 -2.13 -11.43
N SER A 13 6.65 -2.91 -12.14
CA SER A 13 8.03 -2.51 -12.43
C SER A 13 8.03 -1.19 -13.23
N GLY A 14 8.85 -0.24 -12.80
CA GLY A 14 8.94 1.08 -13.45
C GLY A 14 7.84 2.08 -13.06
N VAL A 15 6.92 1.72 -12.17
CA VAL A 15 5.84 2.62 -11.74
C VAL A 15 6.32 3.83 -10.94
N GLY A 16 7.55 3.81 -10.40
CA GLY A 16 8.15 4.93 -9.66
C GLY A 16 8.09 4.81 -8.14
N LYS A 17 8.04 3.59 -7.58
CA LYS A 17 8.05 3.35 -6.13
C LYS A 17 9.12 4.15 -5.39
N ASN A 18 10.38 4.03 -5.81
CA ASN A 18 11.51 4.71 -5.15
C ASN A 18 11.38 6.23 -5.20
N THR A 19 10.85 6.79 -6.30
CA THR A 19 10.61 8.23 -6.43
C THR A 19 9.55 8.69 -5.44
N VAL A 20 8.44 7.95 -5.33
CA VAL A 20 7.36 8.25 -4.38
C VAL A 20 7.89 8.17 -2.95
N ILE A 21 8.60 7.09 -2.59
CA ILE A 21 9.19 6.91 -1.26
C ILE A 21 10.15 8.06 -0.92
N SER A 22 11.09 8.39 -1.83
CA SER A 22 12.03 9.48 -1.60
C SER A 22 11.31 10.82 -1.37
N LYS A 23 10.28 11.11 -2.17
CA LYS A 23 9.51 12.36 -2.03
C LYS A 23 8.72 12.43 -0.73
N LEU A 24 8.16 11.33 -0.27
CA LEU A 24 7.48 11.26 1.03
C LEU A 24 8.46 11.50 2.19
N MET A 25 9.64 10.88 2.14
CA MET A 25 10.69 11.07 3.15
C MET A 25 11.25 12.49 3.15
N GLU A 26 11.38 13.13 1.98
CA GLU A 26 11.80 14.54 1.87
C GLU A 26 10.80 15.50 2.54
N LYS A 27 9.50 15.18 2.50
CA LYS A 27 8.43 16.02 3.03
C LYS A 27 8.09 15.78 4.50
N ASN A 28 8.43 14.61 5.03
CA ASN A 28 8.06 14.23 6.39
C ASN A 28 9.20 13.48 7.09
N GLU A 29 9.84 14.14 8.05
CA GLU A 29 10.96 13.63 8.85
C GLU A 29 10.58 12.44 9.76
N ASN A 30 9.28 12.22 9.98
CA ASN A 30 8.79 11.07 10.72
C ASN A 30 8.72 9.79 9.88
N ILE A 31 8.97 9.87 8.57
CA ILE A 31 9.04 8.71 7.68
C ILE A 31 10.47 8.17 7.64
N GLU A 32 10.64 6.93 8.06
CA GLU A 32 11.92 6.21 8.00
C GLU A 32 11.82 5.02 7.03
N PHE A 33 12.90 4.78 6.28
CA PHE A 33 12.98 3.64 5.38
C PHE A 33 13.38 2.38 6.15
N LEU A 34 12.62 1.29 5.99
CA LEU A 34 12.98 0.00 6.56
C LEU A 34 14.16 -0.60 5.80
N ARG A 35 15.27 -0.83 6.48
CA ARG A 35 16.49 -1.33 5.86
C ARG A 35 16.35 -2.78 5.43
N SER A 36 16.96 -3.13 4.30
CA SER A 36 17.10 -4.51 3.85
C SER A 36 18.49 -5.04 4.15
N HIS A 37 18.60 -6.33 4.41
CA HIS A 37 19.84 -7.07 4.26
C HIS A 37 20.05 -7.40 2.79
N THR A 38 21.30 -7.38 2.32
CA THR A 38 21.64 -7.80 0.95
C THR A 38 23.03 -8.41 0.89
N SER A 39 23.19 -9.47 0.10
CA SER A 39 24.49 -10.07 -0.21
C SER A 39 25.19 -9.38 -1.39
N ARG A 40 24.57 -8.38 -1.97
CA ARG A 40 25.16 -7.54 -3.02
C ARG A 40 26.29 -6.66 -2.45
N PRO A 41 27.43 -6.56 -3.13
CA PRO A 41 28.45 -5.60 -2.73
C PRO A 41 27.94 -4.15 -2.70
N PRO A 42 28.43 -3.31 -1.78
CA PRO A 42 28.10 -1.88 -1.75
C PRO A 42 28.46 -1.20 -3.08
N ARG A 43 27.65 -0.22 -3.49
CA ARG A 43 27.90 0.65 -4.65
C ARG A 43 28.18 2.07 -4.20
N VAL A 44 28.89 2.83 -5.04
CA VAL A 44 29.24 4.23 -4.76
C VAL A 44 27.99 5.13 -4.59
N ASP A 45 26.94 4.80 -5.31
CA ASP A 45 25.66 5.53 -5.32
C ASP A 45 24.63 5.01 -4.31
N ASP A 46 24.97 4.02 -3.48
CA ASP A 46 24.08 3.53 -2.43
C ASP A 46 23.79 4.64 -1.41
N LYS A 47 22.51 4.90 -1.20
CA LYS A 47 22.08 5.83 -0.15
C LYS A 47 22.44 5.27 1.22
N LYS A 48 22.85 6.13 2.13
CA LYS A 48 23.11 5.75 3.52
C LYS A 48 21.85 5.15 4.17
N ASN A 49 22.04 4.15 5.01
CA ASN A 49 20.98 3.53 5.81
C ASN A 49 19.84 2.82 5.01
N VAL A 50 20.13 2.36 3.80
CA VAL A 50 19.17 1.57 3.00
C VAL A 50 19.43 0.07 3.13
N TYR A 51 20.70 -0.32 3.29
CA TYR A 51 21.11 -1.71 3.34
C TYR A 51 22.00 -2.04 4.54
N TYR A 52 21.83 -3.28 5.03
CA TYR A 52 22.83 -4.03 5.79
C TYR A 52 23.51 -4.98 4.81
N PHE A 53 24.80 -4.80 4.55
CA PHE A 53 25.55 -5.62 3.62
C PHE A 53 26.04 -6.89 4.29
N VAL A 54 25.64 -8.04 3.73
CA VAL A 54 26.05 -9.37 4.14
C VAL A 54 27.20 -9.82 3.22
N PRO A 55 28.30 -10.38 3.75
CA PRO A 55 29.51 -10.61 2.97
C PRO A 55 29.33 -11.52 1.74
N SER A 56 28.46 -12.50 1.79
CA SER A 56 28.23 -13.44 0.70
C SER A 56 26.78 -13.97 0.65
N ASN A 57 26.43 -14.66 -0.44
CA ASN A 57 25.17 -15.38 -0.52
C ASN A 57 25.08 -16.48 0.54
N ALA A 58 26.18 -17.20 0.81
CA ALA A 58 26.21 -18.26 1.82
C ALA A 58 25.94 -17.70 3.23
N ASP A 59 26.48 -16.53 3.56
CA ASP A 59 26.19 -15.87 4.84
C ASP A 59 24.72 -15.44 4.91
N PHE A 60 24.14 -15.00 3.79
CA PHE A 60 22.72 -14.63 3.74
C PHE A 60 21.82 -15.86 3.89
N GLU A 61 22.16 -16.96 3.23
CA GLU A 61 21.45 -18.25 3.37
C GLU A 61 21.49 -18.77 4.81
N LYS A 62 22.60 -18.53 5.52
CA LYS A 62 22.66 -18.84 6.95
C LYS A 62 21.65 -18.04 7.74
N LEU A 63 21.51 -16.72 7.52
CA LEU A 63 20.49 -15.90 8.17
C LEU A 63 19.06 -16.39 7.86
N ILE A 64 18.81 -16.89 6.65
CA ILE A 64 17.52 -17.51 6.29
C ILE A 64 17.30 -18.78 7.11
N ASN A 65 18.28 -19.69 7.16
CA ASN A 65 18.18 -20.97 7.84
C ASN A 65 18.07 -20.81 9.37
N ASP A 66 18.69 -19.78 9.94
CA ASP A 66 18.60 -19.42 11.36
C ASP A 66 17.26 -18.77 11.71
N GLY A 67 16.43 -18.45 10.71
CA GLY A 67 15.12 -17.82 10.89
C GLY A 67 15.18 -16.32 11.19
N ASP A 68 16.31 -15.67 10.94
CA ASP A 68 16.51 -14.23 11.19
C ASP A 68 15.88 -13.36 10.10
N ILE A 69 15.74 -13.88 8.89
CA ILE A 69 15.12 -13.18 7.75
C ILE A 69 13.64 -13.55 7.66
N LEU A 70 12.78 -12.54 7.71
CA LEU A 70 11.34 -12.71 7.63
C LEU A 70 10.85 -12.91 6.19
N GLU A 71 11.44 -12.17 5.27
CA GLU A 71 11.09 -12.15 3.85
C GLU A 71 12.35 -11.88 3.03
N PHE A 72 12.50 -12.57 1.91
CA PHE A 72 13.62 -12.34 0.99
C PHE A 72 13.22 -12.60 -0.46
N ASP A 73 14.02 -12.01 -1.35
CA ASP A 73 13.97 -12.23 -2.81
C ASP A 73 15.39 -12.43 -3.33
N TYR A 74 15.53 -13.18 -4.42
CA TYR A 74 16.79 -13.40 -5.11
C TYR A 74 16.74 -12.75 -6.48
N PHE A 75 17.55 -11.72 -6.66
CA PHE A 75 17.56 -10.91 -7.87
C PHE A 75 18.96 -10.52 -8.27
N SER A 76 19.31 -10.68 -9.59
CA SER A 76 20.63 -10.37 -10.12
C SER A 76 21.77 -10.99 -9.30
N ASP A 77 21.66 -12.30 -9.05
CA ASP A 77 22.63 -13.14 -8.34
C ASP A 77 22.89 -12.77 -6.87
N HIS A 78 22.00 -11.97 -6.25
CA HIS A 78 22.10 -11.55 -4.86
C HIS A 78 20.77 -11.66 -4.13
N TYR A 79 20.85 -11.92 -2.83
CA TYR A 79 19.72 -11.87 -1.91
C TYR A 79 19.43 -10.44 -1.44
N TYR A 80 18.14 -10.18 -1.24
CA TYR A 80 17.61 -9.00 -0.58
C TYR A 80 16.53 -9.44 0.38
N GLY A 81 16.52 -8.97 1.62
CA GLY A 81 15.50 -9.39 2.57
C GLY A 81 15.41 -8.48 3.78
N ILE A 82 14.40 -8.71 4.59
CA ILE A 82 14.13 -7.96 5.81
C ILE A 82 14.27 -8.88 7.00
N SER A 83 15.06 -8.48 8.00
CA SER A 83 15.21 -9.27 9.22
C SER A 83 14.07 -8.99 10.22
N ILE A 84 13.74 -10.01 10.99
CA ILE A 84 12.81 -9.91 12.12
C ILE A 84 13.31 -8.87 13.14
N ALA A 85 14.61 -8.84 13.39
CA ALA A 85 15.24 -7.90 14.31
C ALA A 85 15.05 -6.45 13.88
N GLU A 86 15.22 -6.13 12.58
CA GLU A 86 14.99 -4.78 12.05
C GLU A 86 13.52 -4.36 12.22
N ILE A 87 12.57 -5.22 11.86
CA ILE A 87 11.13 -4.92 12.04
C ILE A 87 10.82 -4.64 13.53
N LYS A 88 11.26 -5.50 14.43
CA LYS A 88 11.04 -5.34 15.88
C LYS A 88 11.67 -4.04 16.41
N SER A 89 12.88 -3.72 15.95
CA SER A 89 13.58 -2.47 16.30
C SER A 89 12.80 -1.24 15.87
N GLN A 90 12.15 -1.27 14.72
CA GLN A 90 11.38 -0.15 14.19
C GLN A 90 9.97 -0.05 14.79
N ALA A 91 9.38 -1.16 15.23
CA ALA A 91 7.97 -1.24 15.64
C ALA A 91 7.59 -0.35 16.84
N GLN A 92 8.55 0.00 17.69
CA GLN A 92 8.30 0.73 18.94
C GLN A 92 8.79 2.19 18.92
N LYS A 93 9.16 2.70 17.75
CA LYS A 93 9.72 4.06 17.62
C LYS A 93 8.68 5.16 17.50
N GLY A 94 7.39 4.82 17.30
CA GLY A 94 6.34 5.80 17.01
C GLY A 94 6.53 6.51 15.67
N LYS A 95 7.20 5.86 14.71
CA LYS A 95 7.54 6.40 13.39
C LYS A 95 6.64 5.80 12.30
N ILE A 96 6.68 6.40 11.13
CA ILE A 96 6.10 5.86 9.91
C ILE A 96 7.21 5.13 9.16
N ILE A 97 7.12 3.81 9.11
CA ILE A 97 8.13 2.95 8.51
C ILE A 97 7.68 2.57 7.10
N ILE A 98 8.43 3.03 6.09
CA ILE A 98 8.07 2.79 4.69
C ILE A 98 9.01 1.79 4.03
N LYS A 99 8.46 0.90 3.20
CA LYS A 99 9.24 -0.07 2.43
C LYS A 99 8.57 -0.46 1.14
N ASP A 100 9.34 -0.57 0.06
CA ASP A 100 8.93 -1.28 -1.14
C ASP A 100 9.20 -2.78 -0.98
N LEU A 101 8.19 -3.58 -1.31
CA LEU A 101 8.26 -5.04 -1.29
C LEU A 101 7.65 -5.63 -2.55
N THR A 102 8.02 -6.86 -2.85
CA THR A 102 7.28 -7.68 -3.82
C THR A 102 5.86 -7.95 -3.31
N VAL A 103 4.98 -8.39 -4.19
CA VAL A 103 3.61 -8.76 -3.78
C VAL A 103 3.64 -9.91 -2.78
N LEU A 104 4.50 -10.89 -3.02
CA LEU A 104 4.69 -12.01 -2.11
C LEU A 104 5.23 -11.54 -0.75
N GLY A 105 6.21 -10.62 -0.76
CA GLY A 105 6.79 -10.06 0.46
C GLY A 105 5.77 -9.34 1.32
N VAL A 106 4.88 -8.53 0.73
CA VAL A 106 3.79 -7.89 1.47
C VAL A 106 2.84 -8.91 2.08
N SER A 107 2.51 -9.98 1.33
CA SER A 107 1.65 -11.06 1.83
C SER A 107 2.28 -11.77 3.03
N ASN A 108 3.56 -12.15 2.92
CA ASN A 108 4.30 -12.83 3.97
C ASN A 108 4.38 -12.00 5.25
N VAL A 109 4.74 -10.72 5.13
CA VAL A 109 4.82 -9.83 6.30
C VAL A 109 3.44 -9.66 6.95
N LYS A 110 2.39 -9.49 6.16
CA LYS A 110 1.02 -9.39 6.68
C LYS A 110 0.59 -10.67 7.42
N GLU A 111 0.89 -11.83 6.87
CA GLU A 111 0.52 -13.11 7.48
C GLU A 111 1.24 -13.33 8.81
N LEU A 112 2.55 -13.09 8.85
CA LEU A 112 3.39 -13.36 10.01
C LEU A 112 3.31 -12.29 11.10
N MET A 113 3.04 -11.03 10.75
CA MET A 113 3.16 -9.90 11.66
C MET A 113 1.86 -9.11 11.92
N ARG A 114 0.73 -9.45 11.29
CA ARG A 114 -0.54 -8.69 11.38
C ARG A 114 -1.03 -8.40 12.80
N ASN A 115 -0.73 -9.29 13.75
CA ASN A 115 -1.15 -9.13 15.13
C ASN A 115 -0.14 -8.34 15.99
N GLN A 116 1.04 -8.03 15.43
CA GLN A 116 2.16 -7.38 16.12
C GLN A 116 2.39 -5.96 15.60
N LEU A 117 2.09 -5.71 14.33
CA LEU A 117 2.36 -4.46 13.63
C LEU A 117 1.06 -3.80 13.15
N GLU A 118 1.08 -2.49 13.10
CA GLU A 118 0.10 -1.70 12.38
C GLU A 118 0.57 -1.55 10.93
N ILE A 119 -0.13 -2.23 10.00
CA ILE A 119 0.32 -2.37 8.61
C ILE A 119 -0.71 -1.74 7.68
N VAL A 120 -0.21 -0.90 6.79
CA VAL A 120 -0.93 -0.38 5.62
C VAL A 120 -0.25 -0.87 4.36
N SER A 121 -1.02 -1.43 3.43
CA SER A 121 -0.51 -1.90 2.15
C SER A 121 -1.04 -1.07 0.99
N VAL A 122 -0.14 -0.60 0.15
CA VAL A 122 -0.44 0.23 -1.02
C VAL A 122 0.08 -0.45 -2.28
N PHE A 123 -0.81 -0.66 -3.25
CA PHE A 123 -0.39 -1.06 -4.59
C PHE A 123 -0.27 0.16 -5.48
N LEU A 124 0.95 0.46 -5.89
CA LEU A 124 1.23 1.57 -6.79
C LEU A 124 1.20 1.06 -8.24
N THR A 125 0.35 1.65 -9.06
CA THR A 125 0.24 1.33 -10.48
C THR A 125 0.24 2.61 -11.32
N ALA A 126 0.21 2.48 -12.63
CA ALA A 126 0.01 3.58 -13.57
C ALA A 126 -0.65 3.03 -14.85
N ASP A 127 -1.20 3.90 -15.67
CA ASP A 127 -1.72 3.50 -16.96
C ASP A 127 -0.62 2.88 -17.84
N LYS A 128 -0.97 1.85 -18.58
CA LYS A 128 -0.02 1.10 -19.40
C LYS A 128 0.77 2.00 -20.37
N ALA A 129 0.12 3.04 -20.88
CA ALA A 129 0.76 4.02 -21.77
C ALA A 129 1.84 4.82 -21.01
N VAL A 130 1.54 5.27 -19.78
CA VAL A 130 2.47 5.99 -18.91
C VAL A 130 3.68 5.13 -18.54
N LEU A 131 3.46 3.85 -18.20
CA LEU A 131 4.54 2.92 -17.89
C LEU A 131 5.46 2.72 -19.10
N LYS A 132 4.87 2.50 -20.29
CA LYS A 132 5.64 2.35 -21.53
C LYS A 132 6.50 3.57 -21.81
N ASP A 133 5.94 4.78 -21.72
CA ASP A 133 6.67 6.03 -21.92
C ASP A 133 7.84 6.19 -20.95
N ARG A 134 7.62 5.89 -19.67
CA ARG A 134 8.68 5.93 -18.64
C ARG A 134 9.81 4.94 -18.91
N LEU A 135 9.49 3.73 -19.37
CA LEU A 135 10.49 2.71 -19.71
C LEU A 135 11.31 3.15 -20.93
N ILE A 136 10.67 3.74 -21.94
CA ILE A 136 11.37 4.30 -23.12
C ILE A 136 12.31 5.44 -22.70
N LYS A 137 11.85 6.40 -21.88
CA LYS A 137 12.67 7.51 -21.38
C LYS A 137 13.89 7.06 -20.57
N ARG A 138 13.79 5.91 -19.90
CA ARG A 138 14.90 5.27 -19.19
C ARG A 138 15.87 4.50 -20.10
N LYS A 139 15.68 4.55 -21.42
CA LYS A 139 16.48 3.81 -22.39
C LYS A 139 16.47 2.28 -22.14
N THR A 140 15.37 1.76 -21.58
CA THR A 140 15.18 0.33 -21.36
C THR A 140 15.13 -0.39 -22.71
N ASP A 141 15.76 -1.55 -22.79
CA ASP A 141 15.75 -2.37 -24.01
C ASP A 141 14.34 -2.74 -24.47
N LYS A 142 14.10 -2.83 -25.77
CA LYS A 142 12.77 -3.12 -26.34
C LYS A 142 12.21 -4.47 -25.91
N ALA A 143 13.05 -5.50 -25.79
CA ALA A 143 12.63 -6.83 -25.35
C ALA A 143 12.20 -6.80 -23.89
N GLU A 144 12.94 -6.11 -23.05
CA GLU A 144 12.62 -5.90 -21.64
C GLU A 144 11.31 -5.09 -21.46
N ILE A 145 11.10 -4.02 -22.25
CA ILE A 145 9.83 -3.28 -22.25
C ILE A 145 8.66 -4.22 -22.57
N LYS A 146 8.80 -5.05 -23.61
CA LYS A 146 7.76 -6.01 -24.02
C LYS A 146 7.45 -7.00 -22.89
N LYS A 147 8.49 -7.53 -22.23
CA LYS A 147 8.36 -8.45 -21.09
C LYS A 147 7.57 -7.78 -19.95
N ARG A 148 7.98 -6.59 -19.49
CA ARG A 148 7.32 -5.85 -18.40
C ARG A 148 5.87 -5.48 -18.72
N LEU A 149 5.58 -5.08 -19.96
CA LEU A 149 4.20 -4.78 -20.38
C LEU A 149 3.31 -6.02 -20.51
N LYS A 150 3.90 -7.22 -20.71
CA LYS A 150 3.17 -8.50 -20.65
C LYS A 150 2.80 -8.86 -19.21
N GLU A 151 3.69 -8.62 -18.27
CA GLU A 151 3.47 -8.87 -16.83
C GLU A 151 2.43 -7.92 -16.22
N TYR A 152 2.26 -6.74 -16.79
CA TYR A 152 1.33 -5.71 -16.31
C TYR A 152 -0.09 -6.24 -16.00
N LYS A 153 -0.66 -7.09 -16.89
CA LYS A 153 -2.00 -7.64 -16.66
C LYS A 153 -2.05 -8.58 -15.45
N HIS A 154 -1.00 -9.35 -15.24
CA HIS A 154 -0.88 -10.23 -14.08
C HIS A 154 -0.75 -9.41 -12.79
N GLU A 155 0.08 -8.38 -12.81
CA GLU A 155 0.27 -7.47 -11.68
C GLU A 155 -1.04 -6.74 -11.31
N GLN A 156 -1.86 -6.32 -12.30
CA GLN A 156 -3.16 -5.71 -12.04
C GLN A 156 -4.13 -6.62 -11.28
N ASN A 157 -4.07 -7.93 -11.47
CA ASN A 157 -4.91 -8.87 -10.71
C ASN A 157 -4.51 -8.93 -9.23
N GLN A 158 -3.27 -8.59 -8.90
CA GLN A 158 -2.74 -8.62 -7.54
C GLN A 158 -3.13 -7.37 -6.73
N MET A 159 -3.52 -6.27 -7.37
CA MET A 159 -3.89 -5.03 -6.69
C MET A 159 -5.09 -5.20 -5.74
N LEU A 160 -5.96 -6.19 -5.97
CA LEU A 160 -7.14 -6.45 -5.15
C LEU A 160 -6.81 -7.00 -3.75
N SER A 161 -5.57 -7.44 -3.51
CA SER A 161 -5.10 -7.89 -2.19
C SER A 161 -4.57 -6.76 -1.30
N TYR A 162 -4.52 -5.54 -1.82
CA TYR A 162 -4.04 -4.35 -1.12
C TYR A 162 -5.18 -3.51 -0.58
N GLU A 163 -4.96 -2.84 0.54
CA GLU A 163 -5.94 -1.91 1.11
C GLU A 163 -6.16 -0.70 0.20
N TYR A 164 -5.05 -0.16 -0.33
CA TYR A 164 -5.10 1.01 -1.20
C TYR A 164 -4.48 0.73 -2.56
N VAL A 165 -5.14 1.19 -3.61
CA VAL A 165 -4.59 1.20 -4.98
C VAL A 165 -4.46 2.64 -5.44
N VAL A 166 -3.25 3.05 -5.80
CA VAL A 166 -2.91 4.41 -6.20
C VAL A 166 -2.32 4.40 -7.61
N TYR A 167 -2.94 5.16 -8.52
CA TYR A 167 -2.41 5.37 -9.87
C TYR A 167 -1.39 6.52 -9.85
N ASN A 168 -0.12 6.19 -10.13
CA ASN A 168 0.97 7.17 -10.25
C ASN A 168 1.12 7.66 -11.69
N ASN A 169 0.08 8.26 -12.23
CA ASN A 169 0.15 8.93 -13.53
C ASN A 169 0.80 10.32 -13.39
N ASP A 170 0.54 10.97 -12.28
CA ASP A 170 1.05 12.28 -11.86
C ASP A 170 1.68 12.15 -10.47
N LEU A 171 2.93 12.60 -10.31
CA LEU A 171 3.68 12.41 -9.07
C LEU A 171 3.09 13.23 -7.90
N ASP A 172 2.76 14.50 -8.13
CA ASP A 172 2.29 15.39 -7.06
C ASP A 172 0.93 14.93 -6.52
N LYS A 173 0.02 14.53 -7.41
CA LYS A 173 -1.26 13.92 -7.02
C LYS A 173 -1.07 12.59 -6.29
N THR A 174 -0.06 11.81 -6.69
CA THR A 174 0.27 10.55 -6.02
C THR A 174 0.78 10.80 -4.61
N ILE A 175 1.65 11.78 -4.43
CA ILE A 175 2.15 12.17 -3.10
C ILE A 175 0.99 12.63 -2.21
N ALA A 176 0.10 13.48 -2.70
CA ALA A 176 -1.07 13.92 -1.92
C ALA A 176 -1.97 12.74 -1.48
N LYS A 177 -2.17 11.73 -2.34
CA LYS A 177 -2.90 10.50 -1.99
C LYS A 177 -2.17 9.69 -0.93
N MET A 178 -0.87 9.54 -1.04
CA MET A 178 -0.04 8.82 -0.07
C MET A 178 -0.02 9.53 1.29
N GLU A 179 0.09 10.86 1.31
CA GLU A 179 0.00 11.67 2.52
C GLU A 179 -1.36 11.50 3.20
N ALA A 180 -2.46 11.48 2.43
CA ALA A 180 -3.81 11.23 2.97
C ALA A 180 -3.96 9.82 3.56
N ILE A 181 -3.39 8.79 2.92
CA ILE A 181 -3.36 7.42 3.44
C ILE A 181 -2.61 7.38 4.77
N ILE A 182 -1.40 7.93 4.81
CA ILE A 182 -0.56 7.97 6.00
C ILE A 182 -1.27 8.72 7.13
N ASN A 183 -1.75 9.92 6.85
CA ASN A 183 -2.45 10.76 7.84
C ASN A 183 -3.71 10.06 8.41
N SER A 184 -4.52 9.46 7.53
CA SER A 184 -5.73 8.73 7.95
C SER A 184 -5.39 7.52 8.81
N SER A 185 -4.31 6.81 8.50
CA SER A 185 -3.90 5.63 9.25
C SER A 185 -3.25 6.00 10.59
N THR A 186 -2.31 6.96 10.60
CA THR A 186 -1.63 7.41 11.83
C THR A 186 -2.60 8.01 12.85
N ASN A 187 -3.59 8.77 12.38
CA ASN A 187 -4.56 9.42 13.26
C ASN A 187 -5.86 8.64 13.40
N HIS A 188 -5.93 7.40 12.91
CA HIS A 188 -7.13 6.56 12.92
C HIS A 188 -8.39 7.29 12.39
N LEU A 189 -8.19 8.17 11.40
CA LEU A 189 -9.28 8.97 10.85
C LEU A 189 -10.25 8.08 10.06
N PRO A 190 -11.55 8.23 10.26
CA PRO A 190 -12.53 7.49 9.48
C PRO A 190 -12.50 7.93 8.02
N ILE A 191 -12.72 7.00 7.10
CA ILE A 191 -13.07 7.33 5.72
C ILE A 191 -14.47 7.93 5.75
N LEU A 192 -14.64 9.08 5.13
CA LEU A 192 -15.90 9.82 5.11
C LEU A 192 -16.56 9.67 3.73
N ALA A 193 -17.88 9.80 3.63
CA ALA A 193 -18.57 9.80 2.34
C ALA A 193 -18.78 11.23 1.81
N LEU A 194 -18.49 11.44 0.53
CA LEU A 194 -18.80 12.69 -0.16
C LEU A 194 -20.27 12.76 -0.62
N GLN A 195 -20.89 11.60 -0.85
CA GLN A 195 -22.28 11.53 -1.27
C GLN A 195 -23.20 11.22 -0.10
N SER A 196 -24.47 11.55 -0.25
CA SER A 196 -25.50 11.30 0.75
C SER A 196 -25.55 9.81 1.15
N CYS A 197 -25.68 9.54 2.44
CA CYS A 197 -25.86 8.22 3.02
C CYS A 197 -27.18 7.54 2.60
N GLN A 198 -28.11 8.26 1.96
CA GLN A 198 -29.36 7.73 1.41
C GLN A 198 -29.14 6.60 0.39
N GLN A 199 -27.91 6.42 -0.10
CA GLN A 199 -27.54 5.28 -0.97
C GLN A 199 -27.25 3.98 -0.18
N ALA A 200 -27.18 4.03 1.13
CA ALA A 200 -27.00 2.84 1.96
C ALA A 200 -28.33 2.06 2.07
N HIS A 201 -28.31 0.77 1.72
CA HIS A 201 -29.45 -0.10 1.76
C HIS A 201 -29.15 -1.39 2.53
N ASP A 202 -29.80 -1.62 3.68
CA ASP A 202 -29.54 -2.76 4.56
C ASP A 202 -29.57 -4.10 3.81
N LYS A 203 -30.57 -4.34 2.94
CA LYS A 203 -30.66 -5.57 2.13
C LYS A 203 -29.43 -5.78 1.24
N LYS A 204 -28.84 -4.71 0.68
CA LYS A 204 -27.62 -4.81 -0.13
C LYS A 204 -26.41 -5.07 0.74
N ILE A 205 -26.32 -4.39 1.90
CA ILE A 205 -25.24 -4.57 2.86
C ILE A 205 -25.20 -6.03 3.35
N GLU A 206 -26.38 -6.59 3.74
CA GLU A 206 -26.49 -7.98 4.16
C GLU A 206 -26.09 -8.97 3.05
N LYS A 207 -26.56 -8.74 1.81
CA LYS A 207 -26.18 -9.55 0.65
C LYS A 207 -24.67 -9.53 0.39
N TYR A 208 -24.03 -8.38 0.54
CA TYR A 208 -22.58 -8.24 0.36
C TYR A 208 -21.80 -8.84 1.53
N ALA A 209 -22.26 -8.66 2.76
CA ALA A 209 -21.69 -9.31 3.93
C ALA A 209 -21.73 -10.84 3.82
N ALA A 210 -22.85 -11.40 3.36
CA ALA A 210 -22.96 -12.83 3.10
C ALA A 210 -21.98 -13.33 2.01
N LYS A 211 -21.71 -12.53 0.97
CA LYS A 211 -20.70 -12.86 -0.05
C LYS A 211 -19.29 -12.87 0.55
N LEU A 212 -18.94 -11.85 1.33
CA LEU A 212 -17.66 -11.74 2.00
C LEU A 212 -17.41 -12.90 2.97
N ASN A 213 -18.42 -13.30 3.74
CA ASN A 213 -18.33 -14.44 4.65
C ASN A 213 -18.12 -15.78 3.92
N LYS A 214 -18.54 -15.87 2.66
CA LYS A 214 -18.28 -17.01 1.76
C LYS A 214 -16.94 -16.92 1.01
N GLY A 215 -16.05 -15.98 1.40
CA GLY A 215 -14.75 -15.78 0.76
C GLY A 215 -14.81 -15.15 -0.65
N LYS A 216 -15.95 -14.58 -1.05
CA LYS A 216 -16.07 -13.89 -2.34
C LYS A 216 -15.63 -12.43 -2.20
N SER A 217 -14.88 -11.92 -3.17
CA SER A 217 -14.53 -10.51 -3.25
C SER A 217 -15.72 -9.67 -3.75
N LEU A 218 -15.73 -8.40 -3.35
CA LEU A 218 -16.63 -7.37 -3.89
C LEU A 218 -15.87 -6.49 -4.90
N LYS A 219 -16.61 -5.61 -5.58
CA LYS A 219 -16.00 -4.57 -6.41
C LYS A 219 -15.18 -3.63 -5.52
N PRO A 220 -14.04 -3.13 -6.02
CA PRO A 220 -13.27 -2.11 -5.32
C PRO A 220 -14.10 -0.85 -5.07
N ILE A 221 -13.86 -0.23 -3.93
CA ILE A 221 -14.53 0.98 -3.48
C ILE A 221 -13.75 2.18 -4.00
N LYS A 222 -14.42 3.16 -4.62
CA LYS A 222 -13.76 4.34 -5.14
C LYS A 222 -13.67 5.44 -4.09
N VAL A 223 -12.46 5.98 -3.92
CA VAL A 223 -12.15 7.04 -2.97
C VAL A 223 -11.36 8.16 -3.63
N VAL A 224 -11.36 9.33 -2.98
CA VAL A 224 -10.48 10.46 -3.30
C VAL A 224 -9.74 10.95 -2.07
N ALA A 225 -8.61 11.62 -2.30
CA ALA A 225 -7.90 12.38 -1.28
C ALA A 225 -8.24 13.86 -1.42
N LEU A 226 -8.74 14.48 -0.35
CA LEU A 226 -9.00 15.91 -0.27
C LEU A 226 -8.55 16.40 1.11
N ASP A 227 -7.80 17.50 1.15
CA ASP A 227 -7.35 18.15 2.39
C ASP A 227 -6.73 17.17 3.41
N GLY A 228 -5.90 16.25 2.93
CA GLY A 228 -5.22 15.25 3.75
C GLY A 228 -6.12 14.16 4.33
N ARG A 229 -7.36 14.00 3.84
CA ARG A 229 -8.32 12.96 4.24
C ARG A 229 -8.77 12.13 3.06
N ILE A 230 -9.31 10.95 3.36
CA ILE A 230 -9.87 10.02 2.37
C ILE A 230 -11.38 10.09 2.42
N TYR A 231 -11.98 10.26 1.24
CA TYR A 231 -13.44 10.33 1.08
C TYR A 231 -13.93 9.26 0.12
N LEU A 232 -14.99 8.57 0.50
CA LEU A 232 -15.68 7.58 -0.32
C LEU A 232 -16.55 8.29 -1.35
N ILE A 233 -16.40 7.90 -2.61
CA ILE A 233 -17.22 8.42 -3.73
C ILE A 233 -18.24 7.40 -4.19
N GLU A 234 -17.86 6.13 -4.25
CA GLU A 234 -18.70 5.05 -4.78
C GLU A 234 -18.46 3.76 -4.00
N GLY A 235 -19.51 3.00 -3.71
CA GLY A 235 -19.44 1.71 -3.05
C GLY A 235 -19.76 1.74 -1.56
N ILE A 236 -20.71 2.61 -1.13
CA ILE A 236 -21.09 2.74 0.29
C ILE A 236 -21.61 1.40 0.87
N ASN A 237 -22.39 0.63 0.12
CA ASN A 237 -22.92 -0.66 0.59
C ASN A 237 -21.81 -1.71 0.73
N GLU A 238 -20.86 -1.71 -0.20
CA GLU A 238 -19.67 -2.54 -0.16
C GLU A 238 -18.80 -2.18 1.06
N TYR A 239 -18.56 -0.88 1.29
CA TYR A 239 -17.79 -0.38 2.42
C TYR A 239 -18.41 -0.81 3.76
N LEU A 240 -19.70 -0.59 3.94
CA LEU A 240 -20.41 -0.97 5.16
C LEU A 240 -20.45 -2.48 5.38
N ALA A 241 -20.54 -3.28 4.31
CA ALA A 241 -20.45 -4.74 4.39
C ALA A 241 -19.06 -5.21 4.85
N HIS A 242 -17.99 -4.56 4.38
CA HIS A 242 -16.63 -4.82 4.85
C HIS A 242 -16.47 -4.48 6.34
N LEU A 243 -16.96 -3.31 6.78
CA LEU A 243 -16.95 -2.93 8.20
C LEU A 243 -17.68 -3.95 9.06
N LYS A 244 -18.89 -4.38 8.62
CA LYS A 244 -19.71 -5.36 9.34
C LYS A 244 -19.04 -6.72 9.50
N THR A 245 -18.26 -7.14 8.52
CA THR A 245 -17.65 -8.48 8.50
C THR A 245 -16.21 -8.50 9.00
N GLY A 246 -15.58 -7.35 9.17
CA GLY A 246 -14.14 -7.22 9.47
C GLY A 246 -13.24 -7.79 8.36
N LYS A 247 -13.79 -7.99 7.14
CA LYS A 247 -13.03 -8.51 6.01
C LYS A 247 -12.24 -7.40 5.32
N HIS A 248 -11.17 -7.81 4.65
CA HIS A 248 -10.30 -6.91 3.90
C HIS A 248 -11.06 -5.98 2.95
N ILE A 249 -10.69 -4.69 2.97
CA ILE A 249 -11.22 -3.64 2.09
C ILE A 249 -10.20 -3.34 1.00
N ASN A 250 -10.67 -3.15 -0.23
CA ASN A 250 -9.86 -2.64 -1.32
C ASN A 250 -10.39 -1.28 -1.78
N LEU A 251 -9.57 -0.23 -1.62
CA LEU A 251 -9.88 1.16 -1.92
C LEU A 251 -9.06 1.63 -3.11
N ILE A 252 -9.71 2.07 -4.19
CA ILE A 252 -9.05 2.59 -5.39
C ILE A 252 -9.24 4.10 -5.47
N PHE A 253 -8.13 4.84 -5.51
CA PHE A 253 -8.17 6.28 -5.74
C PHE A 253 -8.54 6.60 -7.18
N THR A 254 -9.53 7.48 -7.36
CA THR A 254 -9.96 8.00 -8.66
C THR A 254 -9.73 9.49 -8.76
N GLU A 255 -9.57 9.99 -9.97
CA GLU A 255 -9.52 11.42 -10.28
C GLU A 255 -10.84 11.93 -10.89
N ASN A 256 -11.73 11.02 -11.26
CA ASN A 256 -13.04 11.33 -11.84
C ASN A 256 -14.07 11.66 -10.75
N TYR A 257 -13.86 12.78 -10.08
CA TYR A 257 -14.90 13.38 -9.23
C TYR A 257 -15.06 14.85 -9.65
N LYS A 258 -16.27 15.22 -10.05
CA LYS A 258 -16.57 16.61 -10.41
C LYS A 258 -17.00 17.36 -9.15
N ASN A 259 -16.20 18.36 -8.73
CA ASN A 259 -16.56 19.46 -7.80
C ASN A 259 -17.48 19.10 -6.61
N ILE A 260 -17.40 17.89 -6.08
CA ILE A 260 -18.15 17.50 -4.89
C ILE A 260 -17.36 18.01 -3.68
N LYS A 261 -17.89 19.00 -2.99
CA LYS A 261 -17.34 19.43 -1.70
C LYS A 261 -17.98 18.61 -0.58
N PRO A 262 -17.22 18.27 0.47
CA PRO A 262 -17.78 17.63 1.64
C PRO A 262 -18.86 18.53 2.27
N GLU A 263 -20.06 18.00 2.44
CA GLU A 263 -21.11 18.68 3.19
C GLU A 263 -21.08 18.18 4.64
N GLU A 264 -21.03 19.08 5.61
CA GLU A 264 -20.85 18.75 7.04
C GLU A 264 -21.95 17.80 7.56
N ASN A 265 -23.19 17.99 7.11
CA ASN A 265 -24.31 17.13 7.49
C ASN A 265 -24.15 15.70 6.97
N ASN A 266 -23.68 15.52 5.75
CA ASN A 266 -23.41 14.20 5.17
C ASN A 266 -22.27 13.48 5.90
N LEU A 267 -21.25 14.24 6.35
CA LEU A 267 -20.11 13.67 7.10
C LEU A 267 -20.59 13.13 8.46
N LYS A 268 -21.40 13.90 9.21
CA LYS A 268 -21.95 13.48 10.52
C LYS A 268 -22.89 12.29 10.38
N GLU A 269 -23.71 12.26 9.34
CA GLU A 269 -24.63 11.14 9.07
C GLU A 269 -23.83 9.87 8.73
N PHE A 270 -22.79 9.96 7.91
CA PHE A 270 -21.94 8.84 7.54
C PHE A 270 -21.15 8.28 8.73
N GLU A 271 -20.66 9.15 9.62
CA GLU A 271 -20.00 8.74 10.84
C GLU A 271 -20.92 7.93 11.76
N LYS A 272 -22.17 8.40 11.97
CA LYS A 272 -23.19 7.64 12.70
C LYS A 272 -23.44 6.29 12.05
N LEU A 273 -23.60 6.26 10.74
CA LEU A 273 -23.86 5.02 9.99
C LEU A 273 -22.68 4.03 10.10
N THR A 274 -21.43 4.50 9.95
CA THR A 274 -20.26 3.62 10.07
C THR A 274 -20.11 3.03 11.46
N ASN A 275 -20.45 3.78 12.51
CA ASN A 275 -20.39 3.29 13.89
C ASN A 275 -21.39 2.15 14.16
N LEU A 276 -22.53 2.09 13.45
CA LEU A 276 -23.47 0.97 13.54
C LEU A 276 -22.92 -0.35 12.95
N TYR A 277 -21.97 -0.27 12.02
CA TYR A 277 -21.43 -1.43 11.30
C TYR A 277 -19.99 -1.80 11.71
N ARG A 278 -19.32 -0.98 12.52
CA ARG A 278 -18.01 -1.35 13.09
C ARG A 278 -18.22 -2.43 14.17
N LYS A 279 -17.53 -3.54 14.00
CA LYS A 279 -17.41 -4.57 15.04
C LYS A 279 -16.23 -4.31 15.92
#